data_de518ca444ba24d39e66d0a2873d4bfe
#
_entry.id   de518ca444ba24d39e66d0a2873d4bfe
#
_cell.length_a   1.000
_cell.length_b   1.000
_cell.length_c   1.000
_cell.angle_alpha   90.00
_cell.angle_beta   90.00
_cell.angle_gamma   90.00
#
_symmetry.space_group_name_H-M   'P 1'
#
loop_
_entity.id
_entity.type
_entity.pdbx_description
1 polymer ?
#
loop_
_entity_poly.entity_id
_entity_poly.type
_entity_poly.pdbx_seq_one_letter_code
_entity_poly.pdbx_strand_id
1 'polypeptide(L)'
;RFKPINTKIPITDTNCRKDSSKKTLYITNTESLQMMTYEEAIHAFSYNPDTGELLWRNNYGTNAKVGNVAGYLDKNYQKLRFKTKSYLVHRVIWLIVNGQFPDNQIDHIDGNKLNNKIENLRDVDNETNGRNRSMNKNNTSGMTGVTLDKRSGKWKASIIFKGNRMYLGYFGDFELACLVRKEAEHKYGFHINHGRKAA
;
A
#
# COMPACT_ATOMS: atom_id res chain seq x y z
N ARG A 1 12.11 -29.10 -2.76
CA ARG A 1 13.37 -28.88 -3.53
C ARG A 1 12.98 -28.28 -4.87
N PHE A 2 13.11 -26.99 -5.03
CA PHE A 2 12.94 -26.33 -6.33
C PHE A 2 14.29 -26.29 -7.04
N LYS A 3 14.35 -26.80 -8.28
CA LYS A 3 15.52 -26.69 -9.15
C LYS A 3 15.46 -25.35 -9.88
N PRO A 4 16.58 -24.59 -10.00
CA PRO A 4 16.62 -23.38 -10.80
C PRO A 4 16.63 -23.73 -12.30
N ILE A 5 15.78 -23.06 -13.06
CA ILE A 5 15.75 -23.17 -14.52
C ILE A 5 16.84 -22.25 -15.08
N ASN A 6 17.84 -22.88 -15.67
CA ASN A 6 19.00 -22.21 -16.30
C ASN A 6 18.70 -22.04 -17.80
N THR A 7 18.19 -20.90 -18.23
CA THR A 7 18.04 -20.56 -19.66
C THR A 7 19.28 -19.81 -20.13
N LYS A 8 20.15 -20.51 -20.86
CA LYS A 8 21.25 -19.92 -21.63
C LYS A 8 20.68 -19.34 -22.92
N ILE A 9 20.80 -18.03 -23.11
CA ILE A 9 20.60 -17.37 -24.42
C ILE A 9 21.98 -17.22 -25.04
N PRO A 10 22.25 -17.76 -26.25
CA PRO A 10 23.52 -17.58 -26.92
C PRO A 10 23.52 -16.23 -27.64
N ILE A 11 24.46 -15.34 -27.29
CA ILE A 11 24.79 -14.14 -28.06
C ILE A 11 25.98 -14.53 -28.95
N THR A 12 25.73 -14.60 -30.24
CA THR A 12 26.80 -14.71 -31.25
C THR A 12 27.35 -13.33 -31.55
N ASP A 13 28.55 -13.06 -31.08
CA ASP A 13 29.32 -11.90 -31.52
C ASP A 13 30.57 -12.36 -32.21
N THR A 14 30.63 -12.09 -33.52
CA THR A 14 31.76 -12.35 -34.38
C THR A 14 32.63 -11.10 -34.43
N ASN A 15 33.66 -11.04 -33.63
CA ASN A 15 34.95 -10.40 -33.80
C ASN A 15 35.62 -10.12 -32.46
N CYS A 16 36.50 -11.01 -32.04
CA CYS A 16 37.42 -10.69 -30.96
C CYS A 16 38.82 -11.20 -31.27
N ARG A 17 39.72 -10.25 -31.46
CA ARG A 17 41.16 -10.50 -31.44
C ARG A 17 41.59 -10.87 -30.04
N LYS A 18 42.42 -11.90 -29.95
CA LYS A 18 42.98 -12.42 -28.70
C LYS A 18 43.88 -11.40 -28.03
N ASP A 19 43.56 -11.03 -26.80
CA ASP A 19 44.50 -10.50 -25.81
C ASP A 19 44.30 -11.25 -24.48
N SER A 20 45.37 -11.91 -24.02
CA SER A 20 45.41 -12.90 -22.98
C SER A 20 45.91 -12.32 -21.65
N SER A 21 45.23 -11.31 -21.08
CA SER A 21 45.53 -10.87 -19.69
C SER A 21 44.49 -9.98 -19.01
N LYS A 22 43.21 -10.17 -19.26
CA LYS A 22 42.21 -9.48 -18.43
C LYS A 22 41.21 -10.48 -17.89
N LYS A 23 41.36 -10.81 -16.59
CA LYS A 23 40.32 -11.44 -15.80
C LYS A 23 39.09 -10.52 -15.78
N THR A 24 38.13 -10.75 -16.68
CA THR A 24 36.85 -10.04 -16.67
C THR A 24 36.08 -10.51 -15.44
N LEU A 25 36.10 -9.70 -14.41
CA LEU A 25 35.16 -9.83 -13.28
C LEU A 25 33.75 -9.59 -13.86
N TYR A 26 33.00 -10.66 -14.03
CA TYR A 26 31.56 -10.57 -14.25
C TYR A 26 30.94 -10.08 -12.94
N ILE A 27 30.75 -8.78 -12.84
CA ILE A 27 29.86 -8.21 -11.83
C ILE A 27 28.47 -8.66 -12.25
N THR A 28 28.01 -9.75 -11.63
CA THR A 28 26.60 -10.15 -11.76
C THR A 28 25.77 -9.04 -11.15
N ASN A 29 25.10 -8.28 -12.00
CA ASN A 29 24.21 -7.17 -11.64
C ASN A 29 22.94 -7.71 -10.97
N THR A 30 23.08 -8.46 -9.87
CA THR A 30 21.96 -8.93 -9.03
C THR A 30 21.46 -7.86 -8.06
N GLU A 31 22.21 -6.77 -7.86
CA GLU A 31 21.84 -5.68 -6.94
C GLU A 31 20.61 -4.88 -7.41
N SER A 32 20.28 -4.88 -8.70
CA SER A 32 19.16 -4.08 -9.23
C SER A 32 17.77 -4.66 -8.92
N LEU A 33 17.68 -5.92 -8.50
CA LEU A 33 16.40 -6.62 -8.23
C LEU A 33 16.09 -6.79 -6.75
N GLN A 34 17.08 -6.61 -5.86
CA GLN A 34 16.89 -6.88 -4.44
C GLN A 34 16.11 -5.73 -3.75
N MET A 35 15.07 -6.10 -3.00
CA MET A 35 14.37 -5.16 -2.10
C MET A 35 15.33 -4.68 -1.01
N MET A 36 15.03 -3.51 -0.41
CA MET A 36 15.76 -3.01 0.77
C MET A 36 15.75 -4.06 1.87
N THR A 37 16.91 -4.35 2.46
CA THR A 37 16.99 -5.24 3.62
C THR A 37 16.68 -4.50 4.91
N TYR A 38 16.42 -5.23 5.98
CA TYR A 38 16.23 -4.65 7.31
C TYR A 38 17.47 -3.86 7.77
N GLU A 39 18.65 -4.43 7.57
CA GLU A 39 19.96 -3.80 7.93
C GLU A 39 20.16 -2.50 7.14
N GLU A 40 19.83 -2.49 5.86
CA GLU A 40 19.89 -1.27 5.05
C GLU A 40 18.91 -0.20 5.58
N ALA A 41 17.70 -0.62 5.95
CA ALA A 41 16.69 0.29 6.46
C ALA A 41 17.11 0.94 7.79
N ILE A 42 17.54 0.17 8.77
CA ILE A 42 17.97 0.69 10.08
C ILE A 42 19.29 1.47 10.02
N HIS A 43 20.15 1.17 9.04
CA HIS A 43 21.36 1.95 8.78
C HIS A 43 21.04 3.31 8.15
N ALA A 44 20.10 3.34 7.20
CA ALA A 44 19.79 4.56 6.44
C ALA A 44 18.81 5.49 7.15
N PHE A 45 17.91 4.94 7.98
CA PHE A 45 16.78 5.66 8.53
C PHE A 45 16.62 5.45 10.03
N SER A 46 15.98 6.42 10.68
CA SER A 46 15.39 6.30 12.02
C SER A 46 13.90 6.62 11.96
N TYR A 47 13.10 5.86 12.69
CA TYR A 47 11.67 6.05 12.81
C TYR A 47 11.36 6.78 14.12
N ASN A 48 10.53 7.83 14.05
CA ASN A 48 9.99 8.52 15.22
C ASN A 48 8.55 8.02 15.47
N PRO A 49 8.29 7.23 16.52
CA PRO A 49 6.97 6.70 16.79
C PRO A 49 5.93 7.76 17.17
N ASP A 50 6.35 8.87 17.78
CA ASP A 50 5.44 9.91 18.25
C ASP A 50 4.85 10.73 17.09
N THR A 51 5.65 10.97 16.04
CA THR A 51 5.24 11.76 14.89
C THR A 51 4.84 10.88 13.69
N GLY A 52 5.31 9.64 13.64
CA GLY A 52 5.14 8.76 12.47
C GLY A 52 6.14 9.07 11.34
N GLU A 53 7.15 9.91 11.61
CA GLU A 53 8.11 10.34 10.60
C GLU A 53 9.29 9.37 10.48
N LEU A 54 9.76 9.22 9.25
CA LEU A 54 10.99 8.54 8.91
C LEU A 54 12.09 9.61 8.66
N LEU A 55 13.20 9.52 9.34
CA LEU A 55 14.29 10.50 9.26
C LEU A 55 15.55 9.84 8.67
N TRP A 56 16.35 10.59 7.94
CA TRP A 56 17.66 10.14 7.48
C TRP A 56 18.66 10.03 8.64
N ARG A 57 19.34 8.90 8.76
CA ARG A 57 20.44 8.70 9.73
C ARG A 57 21.80 9.05 9.14
N ASN A 58 21.93 9.03 7.81
CA ASN A 58 23.16 9.31 7.09
C ASN A 58 22.92 10.26 5.92
N ASN A 59 23.97 10.89 5.42
CA ASN A 59 23.89 11.76 4.24
C ASN A 59 23.94 10.93 2.96
N TYR A 60 22.87 10.98 2.16
CA TYR A 60 22.76 10.29 0.86
C TYR A 60 22.62 11.25 -0.32
N GLY A 61 22.74 12.56 -0.09
CA GLY A 61 22.64 13.60 -1.11
C GLY A 61 22.19 14.94 -0.58
N THR A 62 21.93 15.89 -1.47
CA THR A 62 21.63 17.29 -1.10
C THR A 62 20.40 17.41 -0.18
N ASN A 63 19.34 16.65 -0.47
CA ASN A 63 18.10 16.68 0.31
C ASN A 63 18.00 15.54 1.33
N ALA A 64 18.87 14.53 1.24
CA ALA A 64 18.93 13.37 2.14
C ALA A 64 20.03 13.59 3.18
N LYS A 65 19.84 14.55 4.07
CA LYS A 65 20.76 14.88 5.16
C LYS A 65 20.27 14.30 6.48
N VAL A 66 21.22 13.96 7.35
CA VAL A 66 20.94 13.48 8.72
C VAL A 66 19.93 14.40 9.40
N GLY A 67 18.90 13.78 10.00
CA GLY A 67 17.83 14.47 10.73
C GLY A 67 16.71 15.02 9.85
N ASN A 68 16.89 15.12 8.53
CA ASN A 68 15.80 15.52 7.64
C ASN A 68 14.76 14.40 7.50
N VAL A 69 13.50 14.78 7.31
CA VAL A 69 12.41 13.84 6.99
C VAL A 69 12.71 13.14 5.67
N ALA A 70 12.64 11.81 5.69
CA ALA A 70 12.89 10.99 4.51
C ALA A 70 11.61 10.84 3.70
N GLY A 71 11.68 11.27 2.43
CA GLY A 71 10.58 11.12 1.49
C GLY A 71 9.95 12.44 1.06
N TYR A 72 9.03 12.31 0.12
CA TYR A 72 8.26 13.39 -0.48
C TYR A 72 6.81 12.93 -0.71
N LEU A 73 5.89 13.88 -0.76
CA LEU A 73 4.49 13.59 -1.04
C LEU A 73 4.31 13.29 -2.54
N ASP A 74 3.78 12.10 -2.84
CA ASP A 74 3.35 11.73 -4.18
C ASP A 74 1.87 11.34 -4.13
N LYS A 75 1.02 12.17 -4.71
CA LYS A 75 -0.46 12.08 -4.63
C LYS A 75 -0.91 12.10 -3.17
N ASN A 76 -1.25 10.93 -2.62
CA ASN A 76 -1.79 10.79 -1.27
C ASN A 76 -0.88 9.97 -0.34
N TYR A 77 0.33 9.61 -0.79
CA TYR A 77 1.28 8.82 -0.02
C TYR A 77 2.63 9.49 0.06
N GLN A 78 3.31 9.28 1.16
CA GLN A 78 4.71 9.64 1.27
C GLN A 78 5.56 8.55 0.64
N LYS A 79 6.43 8.94 -0.31
CA LYS A 79 7.39 8.06 -0.99
C LYS A 79 8.81 8.52 -0.73
N LEU A 80 9.73 7.60 -0.75
CA LEU A 80 11.15 7.90 -0.74
C LEU A 80 11.87 7.13 -1.86
N ARG A 81 12.97 7.69 -2.32
CA ARG A 81 13.89 7.01 -3.22
C ARG A 81 15.16 6.65 -2.46
N PHE A 82 15.48 5.37 -2.45
CA PHE A 82 16.70 4.86 -1.84
C PHE A 82 17.44 3.99 -2.84
N LYS A 83 18.72 4.30 -3.07
CA LYS A 83 19.49 3.76 -4.20
C LYS A 83 18.72 4.00 -5.53
N THR A 84 18.41 2.97 -6.26
CA THR A 84 17.70 3.04 -7.55
C THR A 84 16.20 2.83 -7.47
N LYS A 85 15.64 2.55 -6.27
CA LYS A 85 14.24 2.15 -6.09
C LYS A 85 13.43 3.17 -5.31
N SER A 86 12.13 3.18 -5.59
CA SER A 86 11.14 3.96 -4.84
C SER A 86 10.37 3.07 -3.89
N TYR A 87 10.18 3.54 -2.66
CA TYR A 87 9.47 2.86 -1.59
C TYR A 87 8.37 3.76 -1.02
N LEU A 88 7.28 3.16 -0.58
CA LEU A 88 6.30 3.84 0.26
C LEU A 88 6.84 3.92 1.68
N VAL A 89 6.81 5.11 2.29
CA VAL A 89 7.40 5.36 3.62
C VAL A 89 6.81 4.44 4.67
N HIS A 90 5.48 4.25 4.70
CA HIS A 90 4.83 3.35 5.66
C HIS A 90 5.31 1.89 5.56
N ARG A 91 5.71 1.42 4.36
CA ARG A 91 6.27 0.07 4.21
C ARG A 91 7.70 -0.03 4.74
N VAL A 92 8.48 1.04 4.64
CA VAL A 92 9.83 1.10 5.23
C VAL A 92 9.74 1.20 6.76
N ILE A 93 8.79 1.98 7.29
CA ILE A 93 8.52 2.02 8.72
C ILE A 93 8.10 0.64 9.24
N TRP A 94 7.21 -0.04 8.52
CA TRP A 94 6.82 -1.42 8.85
C TRP A 94 8.03 -2.37 8.90
N LEU A 95 8.93 -2.29 7.89
CA LEU A 95 10.16 -3.07 7.86
C LEU A 95 11.04 -2.79 9.08
N ILE A 96 11.23 -1.51 9.45
CA ILE A 96 12.08 -1.12 10.58
C ILE A 96 11.50 -1.64 11.91
N VAL A 97 10.19 -1.58 12.08
CA VAL A 97 9.55 -1.96 13.35
C VAL A 97 9.37 -3.48 13.48
N ASN A 98 9.04 -4.17 12.38
CA ASN A 98 8.70 -5.60 12.41
C ASN A 98 9.83 -6.50 11.88
N GLY A 99 10.94 -5.95 11.39
CA GLY A 99 12.08 -6.71 10.88
C GLY A 99 11.92 -7.27 9.47
N GLN A 100 10.72 -7.18 8.90
CA GLN A 100 10.40 -7.68 7.56
C GLN A 100 9.36 -6.80 6.87
N PHE A 101 9.32 -6.85 5.53
CA PHE A 101 8.24 -6.18 4.79
C PHE A 101 6.89 -6.85 5.08
N PRO A 102 5.77 -6.07 4.96
CA PRO A 102 4.44 -6.65 5.12
C PRO A 102 4.17 -7.66 4.00
N ASP A 103 3.52 -8.78 4.35
CA ASP A 103 3.15 -9.83 3.40
C ASP A 103 2.07 -9.36 2.42
N ASN A 104 1.19 -8.47 2.89
CA ASN A 104 0.05 -7.98 2.12
C ASN A 104 0.11 -6.46 1.92
N GLN A 105 -1.03 -5.79 2.00
CA GLN A 105 -1.14 -4.35 1.90
C GLN A 105 -1.14 -3.70 3.28
N ILE A 106 -0.43 -2.57 3.39
CA ILE A 106 -0.58 -1.74 4.58
C ILE A 106 -1.82 -0.86 4.42
N ASP A 107 -2.74 -0.98 5.38
CA ASP A 107 -3.89 -0.11 5.54
C ASP A 107 -3.66 0.88 6.68
N HIS A 108 -4.12 2.12 6.48
CA HIS A 108 -4.14 3.15 7.51
C HIS A 108 -5.51 3.09 8.22
N ILE A 109 -5.51 2.72 9.49
CA ILE A 109 -6.73 2.45 10.28
C ILE A 109 -7.65 3.67 10.27
N ASP A 110 -7.11 4.88 10.45
CA ASP A 110 -7.85 6.14 10.42
C ASP A 110 -8.20 6.61 8.99
N GLY A 111 -7.57 5.99 7.97
CA GLY A 111 -7.68 6.33 6.55
C GLY A 111 -6.89 7.56 6.12
N ASN A 112 -6.14 8.19 7.02
CA ASN A 112 -5.18 9.23 6.69
C ASN A 112 -3.86 8.58 6.23
N LYS A 113 -3.59 8.63 4.94
CA LYS A 113 -2.43 8.00 4.30
C LYS A 113 -1.09 8.64 4.64
N LEU A 114 -1.09 9.75 5.35
CA LEU A 114 0.09 10.45 5.83
C LEU A 114 0.37 10.20 7.31
N ASN A 115 -0.58 9.61 8.05
CA ASN A 115 -0.38 9.19 9.42
C ASN A 115 0.33 7.83 9.47
N ASN A 116 1.66 7.87 9.40
CA ASN A 116 2.50 6.68 9.36
C ASN A 116 2.94 6.18 10.75
N LYS A 117 2.22 6.55 11.82
CA LYS A 117 2.43 5.96 13.14
C LYS A 117 2.16 4.46 13.06
N ILE A 118 3.05 3.65 13.64
CA ILE A 118 2.93 2.18 13.56
C ILE A 118 1.61 1.66 14.11
N GLU A 119 1.07 2.27 15.16
CA GLU A 119 -0.24 1.96 15.75
C GLU A 119 -1.42 2.18 14.79
N ASN A 120 -1.23 3.05 13.79
CA ASN A 120 -2.20 3.33 12.72
C ASN A 120 -2.02 2.44 11.48
N LEU A 121 -0.96 1.64 11.43
CA LEU A 121 -0.65 0.76 10.29
C LEU A 121 -1.02 -0.68 10.62
N ARG A 122 -1.60 -1.37 9.65
CA ARG A 122 -1.86 -2.82 9.76
C ARG A 122 -1.62 -3.51 8.42
N ASP A 123 -1.07 -4.72 8.48
CA ASP A 123 -0.93 -5.60 7.32
C ASP A 123 -2.25 -6.35 7.13
N VAL A 124 -2.92 -6.14 6.01
CA VAL A 124 -4.24 -6.70 5.74
C VAL A 124 -4.36 -7.16 4.29
N ASP A 125 -5.15 -8.19 4.10
CA ASP A 125 -5.53 -8.65 2.77
C ASP A 125 -6.40 -7.61 2.03
N ASN A 126 -6.57 -7.82 0.73
CA ASN A 126 -7.36 -6.93 -0.12
C ASN A 126 -8.82 -6.79 0.33
N GLU A 127 -9.40 -7.85 0.91
CA GLU A 127 -10.79 -7.85 1.36
C GLU A 127 -10.95 -6.97 2.59
N THR A 128 -10.08 -7.14 3.58
CA THR A 128 -10.08 -6.34 4.82
C THR A 128 -9.78 -4.88 4.52
N ASN A 129 -8.82 -4.59 3.63
CA ASN A 129 -8.55 -3.24 3.16
C ASN A 129 -9.79 -2.62 2.47
N GLY A 130 -10.50 -3.42 1.67
CA GLY A 130 -11.76 -3.01 1.05
C GLY A 130 -12.86 -2.61 2.04
N ARG A 131 -12.85 -3.19 3.26
CA ARG A 131 -13.82 -2.87 4.33
C ARG A 131 -13.50 -1.57 5.08
N ASN A 132 -12.33 -0.96 4.88
CA ASN A 132 -11.95 0.37 5.41
C ASN A 132 -11.97 1.48 4.34
N ARG A 133 -12.58 1.24 3.19
CA ARG A 133 -12.62 2.20 2.08
C ARG A 133 -13.39 3.47 2.41
N SER A 134 -12.88 4.61 1.95
CA SER A 134 -13.66 5.85 1.86
C SER A 134 -14.78 5.73 0.81
N MET A 135 -15.78 6.59 0.93
CA MET A 135 -16.86 6.70 -0.05
C MET A 135 -16.33 7.03 -1.44
N ASN A 136 -16.93 6.41 -2.46
CA ASN A 136 -16.55 6.70 -3.84
C ASN A 136 -16.89 8.16 -4.18
N LYS A 137 -16.01 8.84 -4.88
CA LYS A 137 -16.23 10.23 -5.34
C LYS A 137 -17.51 10.41 -6.18
N ASN A 138 -17.92 9.35 -6.88
CA ASN A 138 -19.15 9.34 -7.69
C ASN A 138 -20.40 8.96 -6.88
N ASN A 139 -20.31 8.86 -5.57
CA ASN A 139 -21.47 8.58 -4.74
C ASN A 139 -22.38 9.81 -4.68
N THR A 140 -23.62 9.66 -5.12
CA THR A 140 -24.63 10.71 -5.16
C THR A 140 -25.62 10.67 -3.99
N SER A 141 -25.69 9.55 -3.28
CA SER A 141 -26.64 9.38 -2.17
C SER A 141 -26.13 9.87 -0.83
N GLY A 142 -24.79 10.02 -0.68
CA GLY A 142 -24.17 10.32 0.61
C GLY A 142 -23.95 9.09 1.52
N MET A 143 -24.39 7.89 1.08
CA MET A 143 -24.17 6.65 1.82
C MET A 143 -23.64 5.54 0.89
N THR A 144 -22.53 4.89 1.30
CA THR A 144 -21.97 3.77 0.54
C THR A 144 -22.94 2.60 0.52
N GLY A 145 -23.24 2.08 -0.69
CA GLY A 145 -24.13 0.92 -0.87
C GLY A 145 -25.62 1.22 -0.80
N VAL A 146 -26.01 2.50 -0.67
CA VAL A 146 -27.40 2.96 -0.79
C VAL A 146 -27.52 3.80 -2.05
N THR A 147 -28.49 3.50 -2.91
CA THR A 147 -28.72 4.18 -4.18
C THR A 147 -30.22 4.33 -4.45
N LEU A 148 -30.64 5.49 -5.02
CA LEU A 148 -32.03 5.66 -5.47
C LEU A 148 -32.25 4.87 -6.76
N ASP A 149 -33.20 3.96 -6.73
CA ASP A 149 -33.72 3.31 -7.95
C ASP A 149 -34.75 4.24 -8.60
N LYS A 150 -34.32 4.91 -9.67
CA LYS A 150 -35.16 5.89 -10.38
C LYS A 150 -36.48 5.33 -10.94
N ARG A 151 -36.51 4.00 -11.22
CA ARG A 151 -37.71 3.38 -11.80
C ARG A 151 -38.80 3.17 -10.75
N SER A 152 -38.43 2.75 -9.56
CA SER A 152 -39.37 2.48 -8.47
C SER A 152 -39.52 3.65 -7.48
N GLY A 153 -38.66 4.68 -7.56
CA GLY A 153 -38.59 5.76 -6.59
C GLY A 153 -38.15 5.34 -5.19
N LYS A 154 -37.64 4.11 -5.03
CA LYS A 154 -37.22 3.55 -3.75
C LYS A 154 -35.72 3.55 -3.57
N TRP A 155 -35.25 3.61 -2.33
CA TRP A 155 -33.85 3.48 -1.96
C TRP A 155 -33.44 1.99 -1.89
N LYS A 156 -32.50 1.60 -2.73
CA LYS A 156 -31.93 0.25 -2.75
C LYS A 156 -30.69 0.20 -1.87
N ALA A 157 -30.68 -0.64 -0.84
CA ALA A 157 -29.52 -0.95 -0.03
C ALA A 157 -28.87 -2.27 -0.48
N SER A 158 -27.52 -2.29 -0.54
CA SER A 158 -26.75 -3.49 -0.88
C SER A 158 -25.37 -3.43 -0.23
N ILE A 159 -24.76 -4.61 -0.02
CA ILE A 159 -23.40 -4.77 0.50
C ILE A 159 -22.63 -5.78 -0.35
N ILE A 160 -21.32 -5.60 -0.49
CA ILE A 160 -20.45 -6.60 -1.13
C ILE A 160 -19.64 -7.25 -0.02
N PHE A 161 -19.77 -8.55 0.11
CA PHE A 161 -19.04 -9.36 1.09
C PHE A 161 -18.48 -10.60 0.41
N LYS A 162 -17.20 -10.88 0.57
CA LYS A 162 -16.48 -11.99 -0.09
C LYS A 162 -16.70 -12.02 -1.60
N GLY A 163 -16.61 -10.86 -2.25
CA GLY A 163 -16.80 -10.71 -3.69
C GLY A 163 -18.27 -10.76 -4.17
N ASN A 164 -19.21 -11.18 -3.31
CA ASN A 164 -20.61 -11.33 -3.68
C ASN A 164 -21.42 -10.09 -3.26
N ARG A 165 -22.28 -9.61 -4.18
CA ARG A 165 -23.25 -8.54 -3.88
C ARG A 165 -24.50 -9.13 -3.25
N MET A 166 -24.81 -8.70 -2.05
CA MET A 166 -26.05 -9.02 -1.35
C MET A 166 -26.97 -7.81 -1.36
N TYR A 167 -28.22 -8.03 -1.73
CA TYR A 167 -29.28 -7.01 -1.69
C TYR A 167 -29.94 -7.08 -0.32
N LEU A 168 -30.00 -5.90 0.36
CA LEU A 168 -30.57 -5.77 1.71
C LEU A 168 -32.02 -5.35 1.68
N GLY A 169 -32.49 -4.80 0.55
CA GLY A 169 -33.88 -4.40 0.34
C GLY A 169 -34.06 -3.12 -0.44
N TYR A 170 -35.35 -2.78 -0.68
CA TYR A 170 -35.83 -1.54 -1.24
C TYR A 170 -36.70 -0.82 -0.20
N PHE A 171 -36.42 0.44 0.06
CA PHE A 171 -37.03 1.23 1.13
C PHE A 171 -37.62 2.49 0.57
N GLY A 172 -38.79 2.91 1.04
CA GLY A 172 -39.37 4.20 0.71
C GLY A 172 -38.61 5.37 1.37
N ASP A 173 -38.01 5.08 2.51
CA ASP A 173 -37.27 6.04 3.32
C ASP A 173 -35.76 5.85 3.20
N PHE A 174 -35.02 6.96 3.05
CA PHE A 174 -33.55 6.94 2.89
C PHE A 174 -32.84 6.55 4.20
N GLU A 175 -33.34 7.06 5.33
CA GLU A 175 -32.71 6.81 6.66
C GLU A 175 -32.83 5.35 7.04
N LEU A 176 -33.97 4.73 6.76
CA LEU A 176 -34.16 3.29 6.97
C LEU A 176 -33.22 2.48 6.08
N ALA A 177 -33.05 2.85 4.81
CA ALA A 177 -32.09 2.19 3.93
C ALA A 177 -30.64 2.30 4.47
N CYS A 178 -30.27 3.46 5.00
CA CYS A 178 -28.97 3.71 5.61
C CYS A 178 -28.79 2.87 6.91
N LEU A 179 -29.82 2.79 7.75
CA LEU A 179 -29.78 2.00 8.97
C LEU A 179 -29.51 0.52 8.67
N VAL A 180 -30.31 -0.07 7.78
CA VAL A 180 -30.14 -1.48 7.36
C VAL A 180 -28.75 -1.71 6.74
N ARG A 181 -28.24 -0.74 5.99
CA ARG A 181 -26.89 -0.82 5.43
C ARG A 181 -25.81 -0.81 6.52
N LYS A 182 -25.92 0.05 7.53
CA LYS A 182 -24.99 0.12 8.68
C LYS A 182 -25.03 -1.15 9.53
N GLU A 183 -26.21 -1.70 9.79
CA GLU A 183 -26.35 -2.98 10.48
C GLU A 183 -25.63 -4.11 9.73
N ALA A 184 -25.77 -4.14 8.41
CA ALA A 184 -25.03 -5.10 7.59
C ALA A 184 -23.51 -4.86 7.65
N GLU A 185 -23.04 -3.62 7.66
CA GLU A 185 -21.61 -3.31 7.85
C GLU A 185 -21.09 -3.87 9.16
N HIS A 186 -21.81 -3.65 10.26
CA HIS A 186 -21.44 -4.18 11.56
C HIS A 186 -21.44 -5.73 11.56
N LYS A 187 -22.51 -6.34 11.04
CA LYS A 187 -22.64 -7.79 10.95
C LYS A 187 -21.50 -8.47 10.18
N TYR A 188 -21.02 -7.84 9.11
CA TYR A 188 -19.97 -8.37 8.22
C TYR A 188 -18.57 -7.84 8.52
N GLY A 189 -18.39 -7.18 9.68
CA GLY A 189 -17.08 -6.74 10.16
C GLY A 189 -16.42 -5.64 9.31
N PHE A 190 -17.22 -4.73 8.78
CA PHE A 190 -16.71 -3.52 8.15
C PHE A 190 -16.15 -2.57 9.20
N HIS A 191 -15.09 -1.84 8.84
CA HIS A 191 -14.49 -0.88 9.75
C HIS A 191 -15.44 0.29 10.00
N ILE A 192 -15.42 0.86 11.21
CA ILE A 192 -16.28 1.99 11.58
C ILE A 192 -16.10 3.21 10.66
N ASN A 193 -14.89 3.37 10.10
CA ASN A 193 -14.56 4.42 9.13
C ASN A 193 -14.96 4.06 7.68
N HIS A 194 -15.64 2.93 7.44
CA HIS A 194 -16.09 2.56 6.10
C HIS A 194 -17.08 3.60 5.57
N GLY A 195 -16.88 4.00 4.31
CA GLY A 195 -17.75 4.97 3.68
C GLY A 195 -17.57 6.43 4.16
N ARG A 196 -16.50 6.73 4.93
CA ARG A 196 -16.15 8.13 5.26
C ARG A 196 -15.95 8.96 4.00
N LYS A 197 -16.20 10.25 4.07
CA LYS A 197 -15.83 11.18 2.98
C LYS A 197 -14.32 11.11 2.76
N ALA A 198 -13.90 11.09 1.49
CA ALA A 198 -12.49 11.23 1.17
C ALA A 198 -12.02 12.62 1.61
N ALA A 199 -10.86 12.68 2.29
CA ALA A 199 -10.19 13.92 2.63
C ALA A 199 -9.67 14.61 1.36
#